data_12a98954093049c5b30ba8a34055a2f7
#
_entry.id   12a98954093049c5b30ba8a34055a2f7
#
_cell.length_a   1.000
_cell.length_b   1.000
_cell.length_c   1.000
_cell.angle_alpha   90.00
_cell.angle_beta   90.00
_cell.angle_gamma   90.00
#
_symmetry.space_group_name_H-M   'P 1'
#
loop_
_entity.id
_entity.type
_entity.pdbx_description
1 polymer ?
#
loop_
_entity_poly.entity_id
_entity_poly.type
_entity_poly.pdbx_seq_one_letter_code
_entity_poly.pdbx_strand_id
1 'polypeptide(L)'
;MAGINDISIVDSNTCASRPFEFGTEMTLCSRSLCGANNLTVYRRTITQGRQFDLKAGAEYHLVYVLRTPDRGVIRVDNKTYDAEEGAGVLLVPSETARFEAAGSDLDLLHMVVPKPPDAVEAGLPGGPGYFFNRKSLRVLTDASGGRVRRFCAESSVRLRDGSRLTPTNAIQAGEMHYVEGGSSPYHLHKGTDANPGGAAHCYMTFKGRGVVDVGSESREIEPGTLVYFPPGVPHRLRSHGGSLDYFEIQAWRSFKTTVLSEEALGLKWYYERDNPGEKMAEWDQS
;
A
#
# COMPACT_ATOMS: atom_id res chain seq x y z
N MET A 1 11.21 -23.39 -10.60
CA MET A 1 11.35 -22.58 -9.37
C MET A 1 11.21 -21.12 -9.79
N ALA A 2 10.51 -20.27 -9.02
CA ALA A 2 10.44 -18.84 -9.31
C ALA A 2 11.83 -18.20 -9.16
N GLY A 3 12.15 -17.21 -9.98
CA GLY A 3 13.39 -16.44 -9.96
C GLY A 3 13.13 -14.94 -10.02
N ILE A 4 14.20 -14.13 -9.92
CA ILE A 4 14.09 -12.67 -9.87
C ILE A 4 13.46 -12.07 -11.15
N ASN A 5 13.50 -12.78 -12.26
CA ASN A 5 12.88 -12.36 -13.52
C ASN A 5 11.36 -12.57 -13.55
N ASP A 6 10.79 -13.27 -12.56
CA ASP A 6 9.33 -13.47 -12.43
C ASP A 6 8.64 -12.27 -11.74
N ILE A 7 9.41 -11.30 -11.28
CA ILE A 7 8.92 -10.05 -10.66
C ILE A 7 9.27 -8.85 -11.53
N SER A 8 8.57 -7.74 -11.32
CA SER A 8 8.91 -6.47 -11.97
C SER A 8 9.47 -5.48 -10.95
N ILE A 9 10.59 -4.85 -11.31
CA ILE A 9 11.25 -3.84 -10.50
C ILE A 9 11.33 -2.55 -11.32
N VAL A 10 10.71 -1.50 -10.83
CA VAL A 10 10.63 -0.19 -11.50
C VAL A 10 11.22 0.88 -10.59
N ASP A 11 12.25 1.55 -11.06
CA ASP A 11 12.82 2.72 -10.37
C ASP A 11 12.12 3.99 -10.85
N SER A 12 11.34 4.61 -9.97
CA SER A 12 10.62 5.85 -10.28
C SER A 12 11.54 7.05 -10.49
N ASN A 13 12.82 6.96 -10.11
CA ASN A 13 13.78 8.04 -10.35
C ASN A 13 14.30 8.03 -11.80
N THR A 14 14.22 6.89 -12.48
CA THR A 14 14.65 6.72 -13.86
C THR A 14 13.50 6.47 -14.84
N CYS A 15 12.31 6.20 -14.33
CA CYS A 15 11.11 5.98 -15.12
C CYS A 15 10.70 7.25 -15.88
N ALA A 16 10.35 7.10 -17.16
CA ALA A 16 9.88 8.23 -17.95
C ALA A 16 8.55 8.79 -17.41
N SER A 17 8.54 10.07 -17.13
CA SER A 17 7.31 10.80 -16.86
C SER A 17 6.66 11.29 -18.15
N ARG A 18 5.34 11.35 -18.17
CA ARG A 18 4.56 11.96 -19.24
C ARG A 18 3.76 13.15 -18.70
N PRO A 19 3.54 14.18 -19.52
CA PRO A 19 2.62 15.25 -19.16
C PRO A 19 1.19 14.70 -18.97
N PHE A 20 0.49 15.21 -17.99
CA PHE A 20 -0.97 15.10 -17.91
C PHE A 20 -1.54 16.49 -17.57
N GLU A 21 -2.85 16.65 -17.62
CA GLU A 21 -3.52 17.97 -17.57
C GLU A 21 -3.07 18.87 -16.42
N PHE A 22 -2.72 18.28 -15.26
CA PHE A 22 -2.42 19.02 -14.02
C PHE A 22 -0.95 18.98 -13.63
N GLY A 23 -0.08 18.31 -14.38
CA GLY A 23 1.32 18.15 -14.06
C GLY A 23 2.01 17.02 -14.81
N THR A 24 2.65 16.08 -14.08
CA THR A 24 3.32 14.92 -14.67
C THR A 24 2.87 13.62 -14.01
N GLU A 25 2.91 12.53 -14.78
CA GLU A 25 2.54 11.19 -14.35
C GLU A 25 3.59 10.16 -14.77
N MET A 26 3.88 9.21 -13.89
CA MET A 26 4.64 7.99 -14.17
C MET A 26 3.77 6.79 -13.86
N THR A 27 3.70 5.82 -14.76
CA THR A 27 3.09 4.52 -14.48
C THR A 27 4.16 3.60 -13.88
N LEU A 28 3.97 3.20 -12.63
CA LEU A 28 4.92 2.32 -11.91
C LEU A 28 4.51 0.85 -11.96
N CYS A 29 3.20 0.57 -12.05
CA CYS A 29 2.66 -0.77 -12.19
C CYS A 29 1.38 -0.71 -13.03
N SER A 30 1.19 -1.66 -13.94
CA SER A 30 -0.03 -1.81 -14.73
C SER A 30 -0.03 -3.15 -15.46
N ARG A 31 -1.15 -3.51 -16.07
CA ARG A 31 -1.24 -4.73 -16.91
C ARG A 31 -0.22 -4.71 -18.06
N SER A 32 -0.03 -3.59 -18.73
CA SER A 32 0.91 -3.48 -19.85
C SER A 32 2.37 -3.46 -19.43
N LEU A 33 2.68 -2.97 -18.22
CA LEU A 33 4.06 -2.84 -17.74
C LEU A 33 4.57 -4.11 -17.05
N CYS A 34 3.74 -4.73 -16.21
CA CYS A 34 4.15 -5.84 -15.36
C CYS A 34 3.13 -6.99 -15.29
N GLY A 35 2.08 -6.97 -16.10
CA GLY A 35 1.04 -8.01 -16.10
C GLY A 35 0.03 -7.93 -14.95
N ALA A 36 0.05 -6.86 -14.14
CA ALA A 36 -0.90 -6.68 -13.04
C ALA A 36 -2.32 -6.47 -13.55
N ASN A 37 -3.22 -7.42 -13.32
CA ASN A 37 -4.60 -7.35 -13.81
C ASN A 37 -5.54 -6.56 -12.89
N ASN A 38 -5.20 -6.46 -11.61
CA ASN A 38 -6.07 -5.92 -10.56
C ASN A 38 -5.44 -4.74 -9.80
N LEU A 39 -4.37 -4.14 -10.34
CA LEU A 39 -3.71 -2.99 -9.74
C LEU A 39 -3.05 -2.13 -10.82
N THR A 40 -3.28 -0.82 -10.74
CA THR A 40 -2.44 0.16 -11.43
C THR A 40 -1.88 1.14 -10.40
N VAL A 41 -0.58 1.42 -10.48
CA VAL A 41 0.09 2.36 -9.58
C VAL A 41 0.73 3.47 -10.40
N TYR A 42 0.40 4.70 -10.04
CA TYR A 42 0.97 5.91 -10.61
C TYR A 42 1.73 6.69 -9.55
N ARG A 43 2.82 7.34 -9.94
CA ARG A 43 3.34 8.51 -9.24
C ARG A 43 2.92 9.74 -10.03
N ARG A 44 2.24 10.67 -9.38
CA ARG A 44 1.71 11.90 -9.97
C ARG A 44 2.26 13.11 -9.25
N THR A 45 2.73 14.08 -10.01
CA THR A 45 3.09 15.39 -9.47
C THR A 45 2.09 16.41 -9.99
N ILE A 46 1.32 17.00 -9.09
CA ILE A 46 0.43 18.13 -9.42
C ILE A 46 1.26 19.40 -9.30
N THR A 47 1.33 20.14 -10.39
CA THR A 47 2.12 21.39 -10.43
C THR A 47 1.49 22.46 -9.53
N GLN A 48 2.32 23.25 -8.86
CA GLN A 48 1.91 24.39 -8.05
C GLN A 48 0.86 25.26 -8.71
N GLY A 49 -0.17 25.61 -7.96
CA GLY A 49 -1.31 26.40 -8.45
C GLY A 49 -2.33 25.61 -9.28
N ARG A 50 -2.12 24.30 -9.46
CA ARG A 50 -3.06 23.41 -10.16
C ARG A 50 -3.86 22.56 -9.17
N GLN A 51 -4.97 22.02 -9.69
CA GLN A 51 -5.81 21.07 -8.96
C GLN A 51 -6.07 19.84 -9.81
N PHE A 52 -6.24 18.70 -9.15
CA PHE A 52 -6.57 17.42 -9.76
C PHE A 52 -7.91 16.93 -9.19
N ASP A 53 -8.94 16.89 -10.03
CA ASP A 53 -10.24 16.33 -9.69
C ASP A 53 -10.25 14.84 -10.02
N LEU A 54 -10.31 14.00 -8.99
CA LEU A 54 -10.36 12.55 -9.10
C LEU A 54 -11.80 12.06 -8.93
N LYS A 55 -12.30 11.31 -9.90
CA LYS A 55 -13.57 10.60 -9.85
C LYS A 55 -13.31 9.10 -9.91
N ALA A 56 -13.74 8.39 -8.90
CA ALA A 56 -13.44 6.96 -8.75
C ALA A 56 -14.12 6.05 -9.81
N GLY A 57 -15.14 6.52 -10.53
CA GLY A 57 -15.80 5.67 -11.52
C GLY A 57 -16.37 4.39 -10.92
N ALA A 58 -16.00 3.23 -11.48
CA ALA A 58 -16.34 1.89 -10.96
C ALA A 58 -15.22 1.25 -10.14
N GLU A 59 -14.12 1.97 -9.89
CA GLU A 59 -12.90 1.46 -9.28
C GLU A 59 -12.71 2.05 -7.88
N TYR A 60 -11.86 1.40 -7.09
CA TYR A 60 -11.35 1.95 -5.84
C TYR A 60 -10.08 2.75 -6.13
N HIS A 61 -9.93 3.89 -5.50
CA HIS A 61 -8.74 4.71 -5.61
C HIS A 61 -8.16 4.97 -4.23
N LEU A 62 -6.91 4.61 -4.02
CA LEU A 62 -6.15 5.02 -2.85
C LEU A 62 -5.09 6.03 -3.30
N VAL A 63 -5.16 7.24 -2.76
CA VAL A 63 -4.18 8.28 -3.00
C VAL A 63 -3.44 8.58 -1.72
N TYR A 64 -2.11 8.57 -1.79
CA TYR A 64 -1.22 8.82 -0.67
C TYR A 64 -0.25 9.95 -1.03
N VAL A 65 -0.12 10.94 -0.15
CA VAL A 65 0.79 12.08 -0.33
C VAL A 65 2.21 11.65 0.01
N LEU A 66 3.06 11.56 -1.01
CA LEU A 66 4.47 11.23 -0.87
C LEU A 66 5.27 12.42 -0.35
N ARG A 67 4.96 13.61 -0.87
CA ARG A 67 5.69 14.81 -0.54
C ARG A 67 4.84 16.06 -0.83
N THR A 68 4.90 17.01 0.09
CA THR A 68 4.42 18.38 -0.09
C THR A 68 5.32 19.30 0.73
N PRO A 69 6.25 20.05 0.09
CA PRO A 69 7.15 20.96 0.81
C PRO A 69 6.43 22.14 1.46
N ASP A 70 5.27 22.51 0.95
CA ASP A 70 4.43 23.59 1.44
C ASP A 70 2.95 23.17 1.33
N ARG A 71 2.03 24.13 1.43
CA ARG A 71 0.59 23.90 1.54
C ARG A 71 0.00 23.11 0.37
N GLY A 72 -0.61 21.98 0.68
CA GLY A 72 -1.49 21.22 -0.20
C GLY A 72 -2.84 21.01 0.47
N VAL A 73 -3.87 20.76 -0.33
CA VAL A 73 -5.24 20.58 0.17
C VAL A 73 -5.87 19.35 -0.47
N ILE A 74 -6.55 18.56 0.35
CA ILE A 74 -7.42 17.46 -0.09
C ILE A 74 -8.85 17.84 0.26
N ARG A 75 -9.77 17.82 -0.74
CA ARG A 75 -11.20 18.00 -0.52
C ARG A 75 -11.93 16.72 -0.86
N VAL A 76 -12.76 16.26 0.06
CA VAL A 76 -13.62 15.10 -0.13
C VAL A 76 -15.00 15.47 0.35
N ASP A 77 -15.99 15.41 -0.52
CA ASP A 77 -17.34 15.90 -0.25
C ASP A 77 -17.28 17.37 0.25
N ASN A 78 -17.88 17.67 1.38
CA ASN A 78 -17.88 19.00 2.00
C ASN A 78 -16.72 19.22 3.00
N LYS A 79 -15.77 18.28 3.10
CA LYS A 79 -14.66 18.33 4.05
C LYS A 79 -13.37 18.74 3.36
N THR A 80 -12.56 19.51 4.07
CA THR A 80 -11.24 19.98 3.62
C THR A 80 -10.19 19.53 4.61
N TYR A 81 -9.08 18.99 4.10
CA TYR A 81 -7.97 18.46 4.86
C TYR A 81 -6.65 18.99 4.31
N ASP A 82 -5.64 19.09 5.16
CA ASP A 82 -4.28 19.39 4.73
C ASP A 82 -3.67 18.17 4.03
N ALA A 83 -3.09 18.39 2.84
CA ALA A 83 -2.35 17.37 2.10
C ALA A 83 -0.91 17.28 2.61
N GLU A 84 -0.74 16.91 3.87
CA GLU A 84 0.58 16.67 4.46
C GLU A 84 1.19 15.34 3.95
N GLU A 85 2.52 15.20 4.02
CA GLU A 85 3.18 13.92 3.79
C GLU A 85 2.61 12.83 4.71
N GLY A 86 2.19 11.71 4.13
CA GLY A 86 1.51 10.63 4.84
C GLY A 86 0.00 10.82 5.00
N ALA A 87 -0.57 11.91 4.52
CA ALA A 87 -2.01 12.05 4.35
C ALA A 87 -2.49 11.30 3.10
N GLY A 88 -3.77 10.96 3.06
CA GLY A 88 -4.34 10.33 1.87
C GLY A 88 -5.82 10.11 1.98
N VAL A 89 -6.38 9.55 0.92
CA VAL A 89 -7.80 9.23 0.83
C VAL A 89 -8.01 7.90 0.11
N LEU A 90 -8.92 7.10 0.64
CA LEU A 90 -9.49 5.94 -0.05
C LEU A 90 -10.88 6.31 -0.54
N LEU A 91 -11.09 6.23 -1.85
CA LEU A 91 -12.38 6.42 -2.50
C LEU A 91 -12.93 5.07 -2.93
N VAL A 92 -14.18 4.81 -2.60
CA VAL A 92 -14.94 3.70 -3.16
C VAL A 92 -15.59 4.12 -4.49
N PRO A 93 -16.13 3.17 -5.31
CA PRO A 93 -16.79 3.50 -6.56
C PRO A 93 -17.79 4.64 -6.44
N SER A 94 -17.78 5.55 -7.43
CA SER A 94 -18.61 6.75 -7.57
C SER A 94 -18.25 7.94 -6.67
N GLU A 95 -17.33 7.81 -5.74
CA GLU A 95 -16.85 8.92 -4.91
C GLU A 95 -15.88 9.83 -5.67
N THR A 96 -15.67 11.03 -5.14
CA THR A 96 -14.80 12.04 -5.71
C THR A 96 -13.91 12.67 -4.66
N ALA A 97 -12.71 13.09 -5.09
CA ALA A 97 -11.83 13.93 -4.29
C ALA A 97 -11.14 14.96 -5.18
N ARG A 98 -10.71 16.07 -4.57
CA ARG A 98 -9.90 17.10 -5.22
C ARG A 98 -8.60 17.26 -4.45
N PHE A 99 -7.51 17.33 -5.19
CA PHE A 99 -6.16 17.58 -4.68
C PHE A 99 -5.67 18.92 -5.23
N GLU A 100 -5.26 19.83 -4.37
CA GLU A 100 -4.83 21.19 -4.74
C GLU A 100 -3.37 21.37 -4.29
N ALA A 101 -2.49 21.72 -5.22
CA ALA A 101 -1.10 22.08 -4.97
C ALA A 101 -0.99 23.59 -4.76
N ALA A 102 -1.30 24.10 -3.55
CA ALA A 102 -1.46 25.53 -3.31
C ALA A 102 -0.13 26.30 -3.18
N GLY A 103 0.84 25.76 -2.43
CA GLY A 103 2.10 26.45 -2.12
C GLY A 103 3.31 25.90 -2.88
N SER A 104 3.27 24.64 -3.27
CA SER A 104 4.34 23.95 -3.99
C SER A 104 3.75 22.77 -4.76
N ASP A 105 4.57 22.07 -5.57
CA ASP A 105 4.18 20.83 -6.22
C ASP A 105 3.76 19.79 -5.19
N LEU A 106 2.71 19.03 -5.51
CA LEU A 106 2.17 17.95 -4.68
C LEU A 106 2.46 16.60 -5.35
N ASP A 107 3.28 15.78 -4.69
CA ASP A 107 3.70 14.47 -5.19
C ASP A 107 2.85 13.35 -4.55
N LEU A 108 2.22 12.54 -5.36
CA LEU A 108 1.22 11.55 -4.96
C LEU A 108 1.60 10.15 -5.45
N LEU A 109 1.39 9.15 -4.60
CA LEU A 109 1.26 7.75 -4.99
C LEU A 109 -0.24 7.45 -5.16
N HIS A 110 -0.66 7.08 -6.36
CA HIS A 110 -2.06 6.86 -6.69
C HIS A 110 -2.26 5.42 -7.17
N MET A 111 -3.04 4.66 -6.43
CA MET A 111 -3.38 3.27 -6.71
C MET A 111 -4.81 3.18 -7.19
N VAL A 112 -5.01 2.47 -8.30
CA VAL A 112 -6.33 2.20 -8.91
C VAL A 112 -6.55 0.70 -8.86
N VAL A 113 -7.65 0.29 -8.24
CA VAL A 113 -7.99 -1.12 -8.02
C VAL A 113 -9.40 -1.39 -8.55
N PRO A 114 -9.56 -2.24 -9.55
CA PRO A 114 -10.87 -2.69 -10.00
C PRO A 114 -11.65 -3.31 -8.86
N LYS A 115 -12.98 -3.17 -8.89
CA LYS A 115 -13.85 -3.79 -7.89
C LYS A 115 -13.65 -5.32 -7.88
N PRO A 116 -13.29 -5.94 -6.73
CA PRO A 116 -13.17 -7.38 -6.66
C PRO A 116 -14.53 -8.07 -6.82
N PRO A 117 -14.57 -9.32 -7.32
CA PRO A 117 -15.83 -10.05 -7.51
C PRO A 117 -16.61 -10.26 -6.20
N ASP A 118 -15.91 -10.38 -5.09
CA ASP A 118 -16.41 -10.57 -3.74
C ASP A 118 -16.36 -9.30 -2.88
N ALA A 119 -16.47 -8.12 -3.52
CA ALA A 119 -16.37 -6.85 -2.82
C ALA A 119 -17.30 -6.76 -1.61
N VAL A 120 -16.72 -6.53 -0.45
CA VAL A 120 -17.44 -6.21 0.78
C VAL A 120 -17.36 -4.70 0.99
N GLU A 121 -18.50 -4.06 0.97
CA GLU A 121 -18.66 -2.63 1.24
C GLU A 121 -19.51 -2.46 2.49
N ALA A 122 -18.90 -2.43 3.65
CA ALA A 122 -19.52 -1.81 4.81
C ALA A 122 -19.17 -0.33 4.76
N GLY A 123 -20.11 0.58 4.93
CA GLY A 123 -19.87 2.01 4.75
C GLY A 123 -18.59 2.50 5.42
N LEU A 124 -17.83 3.32 4.72
CA LEU A 124 -16.57 3.84 5.24
C LEU A 124 -16.81 4.71 6.49
N PRO A 125 -15.95 4.63 7.51
CA PRO A 125 -16.07 5.49 8.69
C PRO A 125 -16.03 6.97 8.28
N GLY A 126 -17.02 7.72 8.68
CA GLY A 126 -17.06 9.17 8.47
C GLY A 126 -17.72 9.65 7.15
N GLY A 127 -18.37 8.76 6.38
CA GLY A 127 -19.08 9.10 5.15
C GLY A 127 -18.23 8.97 3.88
N PRO A 128 -18.61 9.64 2.77
CA PRO A 128 -17.90 9.57 1.51
C PRO A 128 -16.42 9.91 1.65
N GLY A 129 -15.58 9.08 1.04
CA GLY A 129 -14.12 9.19 1.06
C GLY A 129 -13.50 9.03 2.46
N TYR A 130 -12.75 7.97 2.62
CA TYR A 130 -12.03 7.74 3.87
C TYR A 130 -10.70 8.51 3.84
N PHE A 131 -10.68 9.68 4.51
CA PHE A 131 -9.44 10.43 4.72
C PHE A 131 -8.65 9.81 5.88
N PHE A 132 -7.34 9.71 5.72
CA PHE A 132 -6.41 9.30 6.76
C PHE A 132 -5.17 10.20 6.76
N ASN A 133 -4.49 10.24 7.91
CA ASN A 133 -3.20 10.89 8.05
C ASN A 133 -2.28 9.97 8.86
N ARG A 134 -1.02 9.83 8.45
CA ARG A 134 0.01 9.02 9.14
C ARG A 134 0.00 9.22 10.66
N LYS A 135 -0.18 10.47 11.12
CA LYS A 135 -0.19 10.84 12.55
C LYS A 135 -1.38 10.25 13.32
N SER A 136 -2.50 9.98 12.63
CA SER A 136 -3.72 9.42 13.23
C SER A 136 -3.87 7.91 13.04
N LEU A 137 -3.03 7.29 12.20
CA LEU A 137 -3.07 5.85 12.00
C LEU A 137 -2.49 5.11 13.20
N ARG A 138 -3.14 4.02 13.57
CA ARG A 138 -2.62 3.13 14.62
C ARG A 138 -1.28 2.55 14.22
N VAL A 139 -0.36 2.54 15.16
CA VAL A 139 0.96 1.92 15.01
C VAL A 139 0.88 0.51 15.57
N LEU A 140 0.97 -0.47 14.68
CA LEU A 140 0.96 -1.88 15.04
C LEU A 140 2.36 -2.47 14.90
N THR A 141 2.75 -3.32 15.83
CA THR A 141 4.00 -4.07 15.79
C THR A 141 3.67 -5.55 15.72
N ASP A 142 4.34 -6.31 14.88
CA ASP A 142 4.18 -7.76 14.88
C ASP A 142 4.81 -8.41 16.13
N ALA A 143 4.53 -9.70 16.35
CA ALA A 143 4.99 -10.41 17.55
C ALA A 143 6.51 -10.48 17.68
N SER A 144 7.25 -10.37 16.56
CA SER A 144 8.73 -10.36 16.56
C SER A 144 9.32 -9.01 16.98
N GLY A 145 8.50 -7.92 16.95
CA GLY A 145 8.99 -6.55 17.16
C GLY A 145 9.81 -5.98 16.02
N GLY A 146 10.11 -6.78 14.99
CA GLY A 146 10.96 -6.40 13.87
C GLY A 146 10.26 -5.56 12.80
N ARG A 147 8.92 -5.52 12.83
CA ARG A 147 8.11 -4.78 11.86
C ARG A 147 7.09 -3.88 12.55
N VAL A 148 7.05 -2.65 12.10
CA VAL A 148 6.03 -1.67 12.50
C VAL A 148 5.17 -1.35 11.29
N ARG A 149 3.86 -1.28 11.47
CA ARG A 149 2.88 -1.06 10.41
C ARG A 149 1.91 0.05 10.76
N ARG A 150 1.55 0.84 9.75
CA ARG A 150 0.47 1.82 9.79
C ARG A 150 -0.45 1.57 8.61
N PHE A 151 -1.48 0.77 8.80
CA PHE A 151 -2.44 0.48 7.75
C PHE A 151 -3.35 1.69 7.50
N CYS A 152 -3.42 2.15 6.27
CA CYS A 152 -4.43 3.09 5.80
C CYS A 152 -5.63 2.38 5.14
N ALA A 153 -5.45 1.14 4.70
CA ALA A 153 -6.51 0.27 4.22
C ALA A 153 -6.17 -1.18 4.60
N GLU A 154 -6.98 -1.82 5.44
CA GLU A 154 -6.79 -3.22 5.86
C GLU A 154 -8.07 -3.78 6.47
N SER A 155 -8.67 -4.78 5.84
CA SER A 155 -9.92 -5.37 6.30
C SER A 155 -9.75 -6.69 7.06
N SER A 156 -8.57 -7.31 7.02
CA SER A 156 -8.35 -8.61 7.69
C SER A 156 -7.95 -8.48 9.16
N VAL A 157 -7.48 -7.31 9.56
CA VAL A 157 -7.12 -7.08 10.97
C VAL A 157 -8.37 -6.80 11.79
N ARG A 158 -8.67 -7.69 12.75
CA ARG A 158 -9.74 -7.50 13.74
C ARG A 158 -9.16 -6.87 14.99
N LEU A 159 -9.76 -5.76 15.40
CA LEU A 159 -9.45 -5.11 16.67
C LEU A 159 -10.10 -5.88 17.85
N ARG A 160 -9.73 -5.55 19.09
CA ARG A 160 -10.27 -6.18 20.30
C ARG A 160 -11.79 -6.06 20.42
N ASP A 161 -12.35 -4.96 19.96
CA ASP A 161 -13.80 -4.72 19.95
C ASP A 161 -14.54 -5.49 18.84
N GLY A 162 -13.82 -6.31 18.06
CA GLY A 162 -14.34 -7.07 16.92
C GLY A 162 -14.49 -6.26 15.64
N SER A 163 -14.23 -4.95 15.67
CA SER A 163 -14.26 -4.12 14.48
C SER A 163 -13.06 -4.41 13.55
N ARG A 164 -13.16 -3.98 12.30
CA ARG A 164 -12.06 -4.05 11.32
C ARG A 164 -11.44 -2.67 11.16
N LEU A 165 -10.15 -2.62 10.82
CA LEU A 165 -9.46 -1.33 10.58
C LEU A 165 -10.09 -0.55 9.44
N THR A 166 -10.44 -1.23 8.35
CA THR A 166 -11.19 -0.64 7.24
C THR A 166 -12.21 -1.64 6.71
N PRO A 167 -13.36 -1.15 6.25
CA PRO A 167 -14.48 -2.03 5.88
C PRO A 167 -14.44 -2.55 4.43
N THR A 168 -13.35 -2.37 3.69
CA THR A 168 -13.24 -2.87 2.31
C THR A 168 -12.18 -3.96 2.18
N ASN A 169 -12.47 -4.99 1.35
CA ASN A 169 -11.52 -6.02 0.95
C ASN A 169 -10.90 -5.77 -0.44
N ALA A 170 -11.17 -4.61 -1.05
CA ALA A 170 -10.61 -4.30 -2.36
C ALA A 170 -9.09 -4.06 -2.32
N ILE A 171 -8.60 -3.44 -1.25
CA ILE A 171 -7.21 -3.05 -1.12
C ILE A 171 -6.73 -3.22 0.33
N GLN A 172 -5.52 -3.73 0.47
CA GLN A 172 -4.72 -3.59 1.68
C GLN A 172 -3.55 -2.66 1.35
N ALA A 173 -3.34 -1.64 2.16
CA ALA A 173 -2.21 -0.75 1.96
C ALA A 173 -1.80 -0.06 3.27
N GLY A 174 -0.52 0.28 3.37
CA GLY A 174 -0.01 1.01 4.51
C GLY A 174 1.50 1.20 4.49
N GLU A 175 1.96 2.02 5.41
CA GLU A 175 3.37 2.20 5.66
C GLU A 175 3.92 1.09 6.53
N MET A 176 5.07 0.58 6.14
CA MET A 176 5.80 -0.46 6.82
C MET A 176 7.18 0.04 7.18
N HIS A 177 7.63 -0.30 8.36
CA HIS A 177 8.98 -0.02 8.83
C HIS A 177 9.62 -1.31 9.33
N TYR A 178 10.79 -1.63 8.80
CA TYR A 178 11.68 -2.65 9.36
C TYR A 178 12.82 -1.98 10.10
N VAL A 179 13.11 -2.46 11.29
CA VAL A 179 14.38 -2.15 11.96
C VAL A 179 15.53 -2.80 11.18
N GLU A 180 16.75 -2.46 11.50
CA GLU A 180 17.92 -3.15 10.94
C GLU A 180 17.84 -4.66 11.19
N GLY A 181 18.06 -5.46 10.14
CA GLY A 181 17.91 -6.92 10.17
C GLY A 181 16.45 -7.40 10.11
N GLY A 182 15.47 -6.50 10.11
CA GLY A 182 14.06 -6.84 9.98
C GLY A 182 13.73 -7.43 8.61
N SER A 183 12.82 -8.41 8.59
CA SER A 183 12.37 -9.05 7.34
C SER A 183 10.93 -9.52 7.42
N SER A 184 10.28 -9.66 6.26
CA SER A 184 9.09 -10.51 6.16
C SER A 184 9.52 -11.99 6.19
N PRO A 185 8.61 -12.90 6.59
CA PRO A 185 8.83 -14.31 6.32
C PRO A 185 8.91 -14.56 4.79
N TYR A 186 9.54 -15.65 4.38
CA TYR A 186 9.46 -16.10 3.00
C TYR A 186 8.07 -16.69 2.75
N HIS A 187 7.30 -16.06 1.88
CA HIS A 187 5.88 -16.36 1.70
C HIS A 187 5.42 -16.11 0.26
N LEU A 188 4.18 -16.52 -0.02
CA LEU A 188 3.51 -16.24 -1.27
C LEU A 188 2.02 -15.98 -1.03
N HIS A 189 1.38 -15.30 -1.98
CA HIS A 189 -0.05 -15.04 -1.99
C HIS A 189 -0.72 -15.86 -3.10
N LYS A 190 -1.63 -16.74 -2.71
CA LYS A 190 -2.42 -17.55 -3.65
C LYS A 190 -3.83 -16.99 -3.77
N GLY A 191 -4.45 -17.24 -4.90
CA GLY A 191 -5.88 -17.02 -5.07
C GLY A 191 -6.72 -17.88 -4.13
N THR A 192 -7.96 -17.49 -3.99
CA THR A 192 -9.03 -18.20 -3.31
C THR A 192 -10.08 -18.60 -4.35
N ASP A 193 -11.11 -19.38 -3.96
CA ASP A 193 -12.24 -19.69 -4.84
C ASP A 193 -12.98 -18.41 -5.28
N ALA A 194 -13.05 -17.40 -4.40
CA ALA A 194 -13.65 -16.10 -4.69
C ALA A 194 -12.75 -15.21 -5.58
N ASN A 195 -11.44 -15.39 -5.52
CA ASN A 195 -10.45 -14.67 -6.32
C ASN A 195 -9.35 -15.62 -6.80
N PRO A 196 -9.60 -16.47 -7.82
CA PRO A 196 -8.62 -17.45 -8.28
C PRO A 196 -7.37 -16.79 -8.90
N GLY A 197 -7.45 -15.53 -9.34
CA GLY A 197 -6.32 -14.75 -9.83
C GLY A 197 -5.33 -14.31 -8.75
N GLY A 198 -5.67 -14.41 -7.47
CA GLY A 198 -4.83 -13.98 -6.35
C GLY A 198 -4.69 -12.46 -6.24
N ALA A 199 -3.80 -12.00 -5.36
CA ALA A 199 -3.55 -10.58 -5.15
C ALA A 199 -2.32 -10.10 -5.92
N ALA A 200 -2.42 -8.93 -6.54
CA ALA A 200 -1.26 -8.14 -6.92
C ALA A 200 -0.61 -7.62 -5.64
N HIS A 201 0.69 -7.78 -5.51
CA HIS A 201 1.45 -7.35 -4.34
C HIS A 201 2.60 -6.45 -4.76
N CYS A 202 2.68 -5.25 -4.18
CA CYS A 202 3.74 -4.29 -4.46
C CYS A 202 4.36 -3.74 -3.19
N TYR A 203 5.67 -3.44 -3.27
CA TYR A 203 6.39 -2.61 -2.30
C TYR A 203 6.94 -1.37 -3.00
N MET A 204 6.69 -0.20 -2.43
CA MET A 204 7.30 1.06 -2.86
C MET A 204 8.24 1.55 -1.76
N THR A 205 9.54 1.54 -2.01
CA THR A 205 10.56 1.93 -1.04
C THR A 205 10.62 3.44 -0.89
N PHE A 206 10.56 3.94 0.36
CA PHE A 206 10.62 5.37 0.68
C PHE A 206 11.98 5.78 1.25
N LYS A 207 12.53 4.96 2.14
CA LYS A 207 13.77 5.28 2.86
C LYS A 207 14.54 4.02 3.19
N GLY A 208 15.85 4.14 3.27
CA GLY A 208 16.75 3.01 3.53
C GLY A 208 16.94 2.13 2.31
N ARG A 209 17.57 0.98 2.47
CA ARG A 209 17.80 -0.02 1.43
C ARG A 209 17.19 -1.34 1.86
N GLY A 210 16.65 -2.06 0.90
CA GLY A 210 16.11 -3.39 1.10
C GLY A 210 16.72 -4.40 0.16
N VAL A 211 16.49 -5.67 0.45
CA VAL A 211 16.77 -6.77 -0.46
C VAL A 211 15.50 -7.58 -0.63
N VAL A 212 15.12 -7.78 -1.87
CA VAL A 212 14.05 -8.70 -2.27
C VAL A 212 14.67 -10.03 -2.62
N ASP A 213 14.20 -11.10 -1.99
CA ASP A 213 14.60 -12.47 -2.29
C ASP A 213 13.46 -13.19 -3.02
N VAL A 214 13.79 -13.87 -4.15
CA VAL A 214 12.86 -14.69 -4.95
C VAL A 214 13.57 -15.99 -5.34
N GLY A 215 13.11 -17.12 -4.85
CA GLY A 215 13.85 -18.38 -5.02
C GLY A 215 15.21 -18.32 -4.35
N SER A 216 16.27 -18.58 -5.10
CA SER A 216 17.67 -18.48 -4.64
C SER A 216 18.34 -17.16 -5.03
N GLU A 217 17.60 -16.24 -5.65
CA GLU A 217 18.12 -14.97 -6.16
C GLU A 217 17.71 -13.81 -5.26
N SER A 218 18.54 -12.78 -5.23
CA SER A 218 18.32 -11.57 -4.43
C SER A 218 18.57 -10.32 -5.24
N ARG A 219 17.79 -9.27 -4.99
CA ARG A 219 17.97 -7.96 -5.62
C ARG A 219 17.89 -6.85 -4.59
N GLU A 220 18.88 -5.98 -4.58
CA GLU A 220 18.83 -4.74 -3.80
C GLU A 220 17.82 -3.77 -4.39
N ILE A 221 17.12 -3.04 -3.50
CA ILE A 221 16.17 -1.98 -3.83
C ILE A 221 16.46 -0.74 -2.99
N GLU A 222 16.24 0.43 -3.59
CA GLU A 222 16.54 1.75 -3.03
C GLU A 222 15.30 2.62 -2.99
N PRO A 223 15.33 3.78 -2.31
CA PRO A 223 14.22 4.74 -2.30
C PRO A 223 13.78 5.11 -3.72
N GLY A 224 12.47 5.07 -3.97
CA GLY A 224 11.89 5.26 -5.29
C GLY A 224 11.66 3.98 -6.09
N THR A 225 12.14 2.83 -5.62
CA THR A 225 11.90 1.54 -6.28
C THR A 225 10.53 0.98 -5.92
N LEU A 226 9.74 0.64 -6.94
CA LEU A 226 8.54 -0.19 -6.80
C LEU A 226 8.84 -1.61 -7.28
N VAL A 227 8.50 -2.60 -6.45
CA VAL A 227 8.59 -4.02 -6.78
C VAL A 227 7.18 -4.59 -6.86
N TYR A 228 6.86 -5.26 -7.96
CA TYR A 228 5.61 -5.99 -8.15
C TYR A 228 5.85 -7.50 -8.12
N PHE A 229 5.07 -8.20 -7.33
CA PHE A 229 5.05 -9.65 -7.23
C PHE A 229 3.76 -10.19 -7.82
N PRO A 230 3.82 -10.96 -8.91
CA PRO A 230 2.66 -11.70 -9.39
C PRO A 230 2.12 -12.68 -8.35
N PRO A 231 0.82 -13.00 -8.38
CA PRO A 231 0.24 -14.02 -7.51
C PRO A 231 1.00 -15.34 -7.56
N GLY A 232 1.24 -15.92 -6.39
CA GLY A 232 1.89 -17.23 -6.26
C GLY A 232 3.42 -17.21 -6.38
N VAL A 233 4.05 -16.06 -6.63
CA VAL A 233 5.51 -15.94 -6.60
C VAL A 233 6.00 -15.88 -5.16
N PRO A 234 6.81 -16.85 -4.69
CA PRO A 234 7.39 -16.82 -3.35
C PRO A 234 8.41 -15.70 -3.24
N HIS A 235 8.29 -14.90 -2.18
CA HIS A 235 9.18 -13.75 -1.97
C HIS A 235 9.38 -13.42 -0.49
N ARG A 236 10.41 -12.63 -0.23
CA ARG A 236 10.71 -12.01 1.05
C ARG A 236 11.30 -10.62 0.81
N LEU A 237 10.97 -9.68 1.69
CA LEU A 237 11.65 -8.39 1.78
C LEU A 237 12.39 -8.31 3.11
N ARG A 238 13.61 -7.82 3.10
CA ARG A 238 14.43 -7.58 4.30
C ARG A 238 15.13 -6.23 4.21
N SER A 239 15.38 -5.61 5.35
CA SER A 239 16.22 -4.42 5.44
C SER A 239 17.69 -4.77 5.22
N HIS A 240 18.49 -3.83 4.69
CA HIS A 240 19.89 -4.02 4.37
C HIS A 240 20.73 -2.80 4.77
N GLY A 241 21.66 -2.98 5.70
CA GLY A 241 22.57 -1.92 6.16
C GLY A 241 21.88 -0.77 6.89
N GLY A 242 20.77 -1.05 7.58
CA GLY A 242 19.99 -0.10 8.34
C GLY A 242 18.49 -0.40 8.30
N SER A 243 17.67 0.54 8.74
CA SER A 243 16.22 0.44 8.69
C SER A 243 15.68 0.62 7.26
N LEU A 244 14.48 0.11 7.01
CA LEU A 244 13.78 0.24 5.74
C LEU A 244 12.36 0.74 5.95
N ASP A 245 11.99 1.84 5.27
CA ASP A 245 10.62 2.34 5.19
C ASP A 245 10.08 2.11 3.77
N TYR A 246 8.90 1.49 3.69
CA TYR A 246 8.25 1.21 2.41
C TYR A 246 6.73 1.28 2.54
N PHE A 247 6.05 1.43 1.43
CA PHE A 247 4.60 1.34 1.33
C PHE A 247 4.24 -0.02 0.73
N GLU A 248 3.44 -0.79 1.44
CA GLU A 248 2.91 -2.07 0.97
C GLU A 248 1.54 -1.87 0.33
N ILE A 249 1.33 -2.53 -0.80
CA ILE A 249 0.08 -2.48 -1.55
C ILE A 249 -0.29 -3.91 -1.93
N GLN A 250 -1.50 -4.34 -1.59
CA GLN A 250 -2.07 -5.62 -2.01
C GLN A 250 -3.49 -5.39 -2.56
N ALA A 251 -3.74 -5.87 -3.75
CA ALA A 251 -5.04 -5.81 -4.42
C ALA A 251 -5.28 -7.16 -5.18
N TRP A 252 -6.32 -7.83 -4.98
CA TRP A 252 -7.44 -7.71 -4.07
C TRP A 252 -7.12 -8.43 -2.75
N ARG A 253 -7.81 -8.07 -1.64
CA ARG A 253 -7.51 -8.63 -0.32
C ARG A 253 -7.94 -10.10 -0.16
N SER A 254 -8.86 -10.59 -0.96
CA SER A 254 -9.25 -12.01 -0.95
C SER A 254 -8.16 -12.88 -1.56
N PHE A 255 -7.18 -13.25 -0.73
CA PHE A 255 -6.09 -14.15 -1.06
C PHE A 255 -5.65 -14.94 0.19
N LYS A 256 -4.94 -16.03 -0.04
CA LYS A 256 -4.36 -16.85 1.02
C LYS A 256 -2.85 -16.66 1.07
N THR A 257 -2.34 -16.16 2.19
CA THR A 257 -0.90 -16.15 2.44
C THR A 257 -0.43 -17.53 2.87
N THR A 258 0.52 -18.09 2.14
CA THR A 258 1.22 -19.32 2.52
C THR A 258 2.62 -18.97 2.93
N VAL A 259 2.95 -19.23 4.18
CA VAL A 259 4.29 -19.03 4.71
C VAL A 259 5.12 -20.27 4.44
N LEU A 260 6.32 -20.05 3.93
CA LEU A 260 7.26 -21.07 3.49
C LEU A 260 8.48 -21.21 4.43
N SER A 261 8.64 -20.28 5.40
CA SER A 261 9.71 -20.32 6.40
C SER A 261 9.15 -20.54 7.81
N GLU A 262 9.86 -21.30 8.64
CA GLU A 262 9.46 -21.59 10.03
C GLU A 262 9.40 -20.34 10.91
N GLU A 263 10.12 -19.29 10.56
CA GLU A 263 10.20 -18.01 11.29
C GLU A 263 8.85 -17.30 11.46
N ALA A 264 7.84 -17.72 10.72
CA ALA A 264 6.53 -17.08 10.72
C ALA A 264 5.45 -17.81 11.54
N LEU A 265 5.77 -18.92 12.15
CA LEU A 265 4.83 -19.66 12.99
C LEU A 265 4.59 -18.93 14.32
N GLY A 266 3.98 -17.75 14.29
CA GLY A 266 3.70 -16.94 15.48
C GLY A 266 3.25 -15.52 15.18
N LEU A 267 3.33 -15.09 13.92
CA LEU A 267 3.00 -13.72 13.51
C LEU A 267 1.48 -13.46 13.36
N LYS A 268 0.65 -14.19 14.08
CA LYS A 268 -0.82 -14.02 14.03
C LYS A 268 -1.35 -12.81 14.78
N TRP A 269 -0.48 -12.13 15.55
CA TRP A 269 -0.91 -11.07 16.44
C TRP A 269 -0.18 -9.77 16.16
N TYR A 270 -0.90 -8.66 16.24
CA TYR A 270 -0.36 -7.30 16.22
C TYR A 270 -0.43 -6.70 17.61
N TYR A 271 0.59 -5.94 17.95
CA TYR A 271 0.70 -5.22 19.21
C TYR A 271 0.72 -3.71 18.94
N GLU A 272 0.09 -2.94 19.78
CA GLU A 272 0.24 -1.50 19.73
C GLU A 272 1.64 -1.11 20.22
N ARG A 273 2.32 -0.21 19.50
CA ARG A 273 3.72 0.13 19.79
C ARG A 273 3.94 0.72 21.17
N ASP A 274 2.96 1.54 21.64
CA ASP A 274 3.05 2.24 22.92
C ASP A 274 2.68 1.35 24.12
N ASN A 275 2.16 0.15 23.86
CA ASN A 275 1.85 -0.88 24.85
C ASN A 275 2.44 -2.23 24.43
N PRO A 276 3.79 -2.36 24.40
CA PRO A 276 4.41 -3.62 24.02
C PRO A 276 3.99 -4.75 24.97
N GLY A 277 3.47 -5.83 24.43
CA GLY A 277 2.92 -6.97 25.18
C GLY A 277 1.40 -6.95 25.32
N GLU A 278 0.73 -5.87 24.96
CA GLU A 278 -0.72 -5.82 24.88
C GLU A 278 -1.20 -6.16 23.47
N LYS A 279 -1.84 -7.31 23.33
CA LYS A 279 -2.35 -7.86 22.08
C LYS A 279 -3.53 -7.04 21.57
N MET A 280 -3.34 -6.28 20.48
CA MET A 280 -4.34 -5.35 19.96
C MET A 280 -5.21 -5.92 18.84
N ALA A 281 -4.68 -6.82 18.03
CA ALA A 281 -5.38 -7.30 16.86
C ALA A 281 -4.95 -8.72 16.46
N GLU A 282 -5.88 -9.49 15.94
CA GLU A 282 -5.64 -10.79 15.33
C GLU A 282 -5.74 -10.69 13.82
N TRP A 283 -4.79 -11.33 13.12
CA TRP A 283 -4.84 -11.42 11.67
C TRP A 283 -5.80 -12.54 11.26
N ASP A 284 -6.89 -12.16 10.62
CA ASP A 284 -7.85 -13.10 10.04
C ASP A 284 -7.30 -13.58 8.69
N GLN A 285 -6.99 -14.88 8.63
CA GLN A 285 -6.53 -15.54 7.40
C GLN A 285 -7.68 -16.22 6.63
N SER A 286 -8.93 -15.99 7.05
CA SER A 286 -10.11 -16.57 6.39
C SER A 286 -10.44 -15.90 5.06
#